data_aa75b588f5463d7f6fff9882940ab342
#
_entry.id   aa75b588f5463d7f6fff9882940ab342
#
_cell.length_a   1.000
_cell.length_b   1.000
_cell.length_c   1.000
_cell.angle_alpha   90.00
_cell.angle_beta   90.00
_cell.angle_gamma   90.00
#
_symmetry.space_group_name_H-M   'P 1'
#
loop_
_entity.id
_entity.type
_entity.pdbx_description
1 polymer ?
#
loop_
_entity_poly.entity_id
_entity_poly.type
_entity_poly.pdbx_seq_one_letter_code
_entity_poly.pdbx_strand_id
1 'polypeptide(L)'
;MKWKQEVSLPGEGKYKDGRIISCDLNPWLMVAYNDIHSRKLPEYLFNDVNEQKPSSYLNINYCFGGRCEMNLKDGQATFLEGKELAIDCGSASFDGNTFYYPAALYQGIEIVFTPCKELDKALKIGDSKYNHVNWLIEANAHRERPITIPENQVIKRCMEDIRNDILDNSPKELIFIQVCRLLEILRNTSFDNERPRTYYTSSQVKIARRVMEIITTDLSVRYTAAELAKQFMVSETSLKNYFRGVYGKGYREFINELRMERAAELLLENKYKVSEISEMVGFATQSRFAKAFKNYWDKSPLEYKRSCGEGMK
;
A
#
# COMPACT_ATOMS: atom_id res chain seq x y z
N MET A 1 -1.00 -27.26 13.09
CA MET A 1 -1.27 -25.98 12.39
C MET A 1 -0.13 -25.71 11.44
N LYS A 2 -0.40 -25.40 10.18
CA LYS A 2 0.67 -24.97 9.26
C LYS A 2 1.10 -23.57 9.70
N TRP A 3 2.37 -23.39 10.02
CA TRP A 3 2.91 -22.09 10.44
C TRP A 3 2.96 -21.05 9.33
N LYS A 4 2.76 -21.45 8.07
CA LYS A 4 2.74 -20.60 6.88
C LYS A 4 1.50 -20.90 6.05
N GLN A 5 0.83 -19.84 5.65
CA GLN A 5 -0.35 -19.87 4.78
C GLN A 5 -0.16 -18.88 3.64
N GLU A 6 -0.62 -19.23 2.45
CA GLU A 6 -0.61 -18.35 1.29
C GLU A 6 -2.03 -18.26 0.73
N VAL A 7 -2.48 -17.05 0.47
CA VAL A 7 -3.77 -16.74 -0.13
C VAL A 7 -3.53 -15.94 -1.41
N SER A 8 -4.01 -16.45 -2.54
CA SER A 8 -4.02 -15.73 -3.80
C SER A 8 -5.13 -14.68 -3.81
N LEU A 9 -4.85 -13.51 -4.35
CA LEU A 9 -5.75 -12.39 -4.45
C LEU A 9 -5.95 -12.02 -5.92
N PRO A 10 -7.18 -11.75 -6.37
CA PRO A 10 -7.41 -11.30 -7.73
C PRO A 10 -6.76 -9.92 -7.95
N GLY A 11 -6.08 -9.79 -9.09
CA GLY A 11 -5.54 -8.50 -9.54
C GLY A 11 -6.64 -7.61 -10.11
N GLU A 12 -6.45 -6.30 -10.03
CA GLU A 12 -7.37 -5.29 -10.60
C GLU A 12 -6.75 -4.65 -11.85
N GLY A 13 -7.51 -4.66 -12.95
CA GLY A 13 -7.08 -4.05 -14.21
C GLY A 13 -5.87 -4.76 -14.83
N LYS A 14 -4.77 -4.03 -15.01
CA LYS A 14 -3.53 -4.53 -15.62
C LYS A 14 -2.68 -5.41 -14.70
N TYR A 15 -2.98 -5.41 -13.43
CA TYR A 15 -2.17 -6.13 -12.46
C TYR A 15 -2.49 -7.63 -12.50
N LYS A 16 -1.44 -8.45 -12.40
CA LYS A 16 -1.57 -9.89 -12.19
C LYS A 16 -2.14 -10.14 -10.79
N ASP A 17 -2.57 -11.36 -10.55
CA ASP A 17 -2.99 -11.78 -9.23
C ASP A 17 -1.87 -11.52 -8.21
N GLY A 18 -2.29 -11.00 -7.06
CA GLY A 18 -1.45 -10.78 -5.91
C GLY A 18 -1.52 -11.95 -4.93
N ARG A 19 -0.90 -11.77 -3.75
CA ARG A 19 -0.94 -12.77 -2.68
C ARG A 19 -0.65 -12.16 -1.32
N ILE A 20 -1.15 -12.83 -0.29
CA ILE A 20 -0.72 -12.64 1.10
C ILE A 20 -0.08 -13.93 1.57
N ILE A 21 1.12 -13.86 2.13
CA ILE A 21 1.79 -14.98 2.77
C ILE A 21 1.91 -14.65 4.25
N SER A 22 1.13 -15.29 5.11
CA SER A 22 1.19 -15.14 6.56
C SER A 22 1.96 -16.28 7.20
N CYS A 23 2.79 -15.95 8.17
CA CYS A 23 3.65 -16.86 8.92
C CYS A 23 3.40 -16.68 10.42
N ASP A 24 2.74 -17.64 11.06
CA ASP A 24 2.56 -17.69 12.49
C ASP A 24 3.83 -18.30 13.13
N LEU A 25 4.77 -17.45 13.48
CA LEU A 25 6.06 -17.91 14.03
C LEU A 25 5.89 -18.43 15.45
N ASN A 26 5.04 -17.77 16.22
CA ASN A 26 4.68 -18.11 17.60
C ASN A 26 3.24 -17.64 17.87
N PRO A 27 2.57 -18.06 18.96
CA PRO A 27 1.21 -17.61 19.28
C PRO A 27 1.08 -16.08 19.46
N TRP A 28 2.18 -15.40 19.65
CA TRP A 28 2.25 -13.94 19.90
C TRP A 28 2.97 -13.16 18.78
N LEU A 29 3.43 -13.84 17.72
CA LEU A 29 4.15 -13.22 16.61
C LEU A 29 3.69 -13.76 15.26
N MET A 30 3.08 -12.88 14.48
CA MET A 30 2.75 -13.11 13.07
C MET A 30 3.59 -12.19 12.19
N VAL A 31 4.08 -12.73 11.08
CA VAL A 31 4.75 -11.96 10.02
C VAL A 31 4.05 -12.24 8.70
N ALA A 32 3.67 -11.21 7.98
CA ALA A 32 3.02 -11.36 6.68
C ALA A 32 3.77 -10.59 5.60
N TYR A 33 3.94 -11.21 4.44
CA TYR A 33 4.28 -10.55 3.20
C TYR A 33 3.01 -10.31 2.39
N ASN A 34 2.76 -9.07 2.07
CA ASN A 34 1.61 -8.60 1.33
C ASN A 34 2.06 -8.14 -0.06
N ASP A 35 1.56 -8.77 -1.11
CA ASP A 35 1.73 -8.38 -2.51
C ASP A 35 0.35 -8.21 -3.12
N ILE A 36 -0.21 -7.01 -3.00
CA ILE A 36 -1.61 -6.71 -3.26
C ILE A 36 -1.72 -5.87 -4.53
N HIS A 37 -2.53 -6.33 -5.46
CA HIS A 37 -2.72 -5.75 -6.76
C HIS A 37 -4.17 -5.32 -7.02
N SER A 38 -4.86 -4.88 -5.97
CA SER A 38 -6.24 -4.39 -6.01
C SER A 38 -6.44 -3.25 -5.03
N ARG A 39 -7.48 -2.43 -5.22
CA ARG A 39 -7.78 -1.33 -4.30
C ARG A 39 -8.38 -1.79 -2.99
N LYS A 40 -9.00 -2.96 -2.96
CA LYS A 40 -9.64 -3.54 -1.77
C LYS A 40 -9.31 -5.01 -1.68
N LEU A 41 -9.21 -5.51 -0.47
CA LEU A 41 -9.15 -6.93 -0.23
C LEU A 41 -10.55 -7.55 -0.34
N PRO A 42 -10.66 -8.81 -0.81
CA PRO A 42 -11.91 -9.55 -0.82
C PRO A 42 -12.52 -9.71 0.59
N GLU A 43 -13.82 -9.57 0.71
CA GLU A 43 -14.53 -9.65 2.01
C GLU A 43 -14.36 -11.01 2.71
N TYR A 44 -14.20 -12.10 1.95
CA TYR A 44 -14.03 -13.42 2.52
C TYR A 44 -12.79 -13.58 3.41
N LEU A 45 -11.78 -12.71 3.26
CA LEU A 45 -10.58 -12.72 4.11
C LEU A 45 -10.88 -12.30 5.55
N PHE A 46 -12.03 -11.67 5.79
CA PHE A 46 -12.41 -11.13 7.09
C PHE A 46 -13.54 -11.91 7.75
N ASN A 47 -14.13 -12.90 7.07
CA ASN A 47 -15.28 -13.67 7.60
C ASN A 47 -14.93 -14.49 8.85
N ASP A 48 -13.67 -14.92 8.99
CA ASP A 48 -13.21 -15.72 10.13
C ASP A 48 -12.41 -14.91 11.17
N VAL A 49 -12.30 -13.60 10.97
CA VAL A 49 -11.66 -12.72 11.96
C VAL A 49 -12.61 -12.53 13.13
N ASN A 50 -12.52 -13.42 14.11
CA ASN A 50 -13.24 -13.31 15.36
C ASN A 50 -13.05 -11.91 15.98
N GLU A 51 -14.13 -11.32 16.43
CA GLU A 51 -14.22 -9.95 16.98
C GLU A 51 -13.37 -9.68 18.23
N GLN A 52 -12.69 -10.69 18.75
CA GLN A 52 -11.77 -10.55 19.89
C GLN A 52 -10.38 -10.15 19.45
N LYS A 53 -10.25 -8.89 19.00
CA LYS A 53 -8.93 -8.28 18.85
C LYS A 53 -8.31 -8.07 20.23
N PRO A 54 -7.00 -8.36 20.37
CA PRO A 54 -6.32 -8.06 21.62
C PRO A 54 -6.44 -6.56 21.91
N SER A 55 -6.67 -6.21 23.15
CA SER A 55 -6.81 -4.82 23.61
C SER A 55 -5.52 -4.01 23.41
N SER A 56 -4.41 -4.68 23.19
CA SER A 56 -3.10 -4.11 22.87
C SER A 56 -2.40 -4.98 21.84
N TYR A 57 -1.68 -4.35 20.93
CA TYR A 57 -0.79 -5.00 19.94
C TYR A 57 0.32 -4.02 19.55
N LEU A 58 1.42 -4.55 19.03
CA LEU A 58 2.41 -3.77 18.31
C LEU A 58 2.39 -4.23 16.85
N ASN A 59 2.13 -3.31 15.95
CA ASN A 59 2.21 -3.54 14.51
C ASN A 59 3.37 -2.74 13.93
N ILE A 60 4.26 -3.43 13.23
CA ILE A 60 5.33 -2.84 12.44
C ILE A 60 5.04 -3.16 10.98
N ASN A 61 4.81 -2.12 10.20
CA ASN A 61 4.48 -2.25 8.78
C ASN A 61 5.53 -1.53 7.94
N TYR A 62 6.16 -2.24 7.01
CA TYR A 62 7.12 -1.68 6.07
C TYR A 62 6.60 -1.80 4.64
N CYS A 63 6.54 -0.66 3.95
CA CYS A 63 6.09 -0.59 2.56
C CYS A 63 7.30 -0.57 1.62
N PHE A 64 7.44 -1.60 0.77
CA PHE A 64 8.43 -1.61 -0.31
C PHE A 64 8.00 -0.74 -1.48
N GLY A 65 6.72 -0.76 -1.80
CA GLY A 65 6.14 -0.01 -2.91
C GLY A 65 4.62 0.06 -2.86
N GLY A 66 4.09 1.01 -3.59
CA GLY A 66 2.65 1.28 -3.57
C GLY A 66 2.24 2.16 -2.40
N ARG A 67 0.99 2.02 -1.95
CA ARG A 67 0.39 2.88 -0.95
C ARG A 67 -0.72 2.17 -0.19
N CYS A 68 -0.72 2.28 1.13
CA CYS A 68 -1.73 1.71 2.02
C CYS A 68 -2.37 2.80 2.87
N GLU A 69 -3.70 2.78 2.98
CA GLU A 69 -4.44 3.65 3.89
C GLU A 69 -4.39 3.08 5.31
N MET A 70 -4.09 3.93 6.27
CA MET A 70 -4.14 3.64 7.70
C MET A 70 -5.26 4.48 8.32
N ASN A 71 -6.33 3.82 8.75
CA ASN A 71 -7.44 4.45 9.43
C ASN A 71 -7.17 4.53 10.93
N LEU A 72 -7.51 5.65 11.55
CA LEU A 72 -7.29 5.91 12.96
C LEU A 72 -8.61 5.85 13.73
N LYS A 73 -8.54 5.60 15.03
CA LYS A 73 -9.71 5.54 15.94
C LYS A 73 -10.49 6.84 16.00
N ASP A 74 -9.84 7.98 15.75
CA ASP A 74 -10.49 9.31 15.70
C ASP A 74 -11.25 9.57 14.38
N GLY A 75 -11.29 8.59 13.47
CA GLY A 75 -11.95 8.69 12.16
C GLY A 75 -11.14 9.42 11.10
N GLN A 76 -9.90 9.77 11.39
CA GLN A 76 -8.97 10.28 10.38
C GLN A 76 -8.23 9.14 9.69
N ALA A 77 -7.61 9.44 8.55
CA ALA A 77 -6.76 8.52 7.83
C ALA A 77 -5.42 9.17 7.47
N THR A 78 -4.39 8.36 7.40
CA THR A 78 -3.10 8.70 6.80
C THR A 78 -2.67 7.57 5.86
N PHE A 79 -1.56 7.75 5.15
CA PHE A 79 -1.15 6.80 4.13
C PHE A 79 0.31 6.42 4.31
N LEU A 80 0.59 5.12 4.38
CA LEU A 80 1.94 4.57 4.31
C LEU A 80 2.37 4.48 2.85
N GLU A 81 3.53 4.99 2.53
CA GLU A 81 4.08 5.03 1.17
C GLU A 81 5.29 4.11 1.02
N GLY A 82 5.66 3.83 -0.22
CA GLY A 82 6.88 3.07 -0.49
C GLY A 82 8.11 3.69 0.15
N LYS A 83 8.95 2.82 0.74
CA LYS A 83 10.17 3.17 1.48
C LYS A 83 9.92 3.84 2.84
N GLU A 84 8.86 3.44 3.51
CA GLU A 84 8.55 3.88 4.88
C GLU A 84 8.27 2.69 5.78
N LEU A 85 8.59 2.83 7.05
CA LEU A 85 8.22 1.92 8.12
C LEU A 85 7.28 2.64 9.08
N ALA A 86 6.14 2.03 9.37
CA ALA A 86 5.20 2.51 10.38
C ALA A 86 5.22 1.60 11.60
N ILE A 87 5.13 2.19 12.79
CA ILE A 87 4.98 1.49 14.07
C ILE A 87 3.69 1.99 14.71
N ASP A 88 2.77 1.08 14.99
CA ASP A 88 1.50 1.37 15.64
C ASP A 88 1.29 0.50 16.86
N CYS A 89 0.91 1.14 17.98
CA CYS A 89 0.64 0.49 19.26
C CYS A 89 -0.84 0.60 19.64
N GLY A 90 -1.74 0.38 18.67
CA GLY A 90 -3.18 0.39 18.91
C GLY A 90 -3.88 1.70 18.60
N SER A 91 -3.27 2.61 17.84
CA SER A 91 -3.91 3.84 17.35
C SER A 91 -4.76 3.61 16.09
N ALA A 92 -4.44 2.59 15.30
CA ALA A 92 -5.19 2.25 14.11
C ALA A 92 -6.55 1.64 14.43
N SER A 93 -7.53 1.91 13.58
CA SER A 93 -8.83 1.25 13.58
C SER A 93 -8.77 0.05 12.65
N PHE A 94 -9.11 -1.13 13.17
CA PHE A 94 -9.21 -2.37 12.40
C PHE A 94 -10.67 -2.82 12.34
N ASP A 95 -11.57 -2.02 11.83
CA ASP A 95 -12.84 -2.56 11.40
C ASP A 95 -12.64 -3.18 10.02
N GLY A 96 -12.99 -4.45 9.85
CA GLY A 96 -12.62 -5.31 8.71
C GLY A 96 -12.92 -4.78 7.30
N ASN A 97 -13.51 -3.60 7.15
CA ASN A 97 -13.84 -2.95 5.89
C ASN A 97 -12.81 -1.91 5.42
N THR A 98 -11.64 -1.82 6.04
CA THR A 98 -10.83 -0.59 5.99
C THR A 98 -9.48 -0.70 5.31
N PHE A 99 -9.08 -1.85 4.79
CA PHE A 99 -7.86 -1.92 3.99
C PHE A 99 -8.10 -1.38 2.59
N TYR A 100 -7.54 -0.20 2.31
CA TYR A 100 -7.63 0.42 1.01
C TYR A 100 -6.24 0.75 0.46
N TYR A 101 -6.02 0.37 -0.79
CA TYR A 101 -4.76 0.54 -1.51
C TYR A 101 -5.01 1.45 -2.73
N PRO A 102 -4.88 2.78 -2.58
CA PRO A 102 -5.34 3.75 -3.57
C PRO A 102 -4.80 3.54 -4.99
N ALA A 103 -3.56 3.08 -5.08
CA ALA A 103 -2.89 2.86 -6.36
C ALA A 103 -3.17 1.45 -6.96
N ALA A 104 -4.05 0.65 -6.36
CA ALA A 104 -4.22 -0.78 -6.66
C ALA A 104 -2.88 -1.56 -6.61
N LEU A 105 -1.92 -1.07 -5.84
CA LEU A 105 -0.61 -1.68 -5.63
C LEU A 105 -0.16 -1.43 -4.20
N TYR A 106 0.22 -2.50 -3.51
CA TYR A 106 0.90 -2.45 -2.23
C TYR A 106 1.79 -3.67 -2.06
N GLN A 107 3.05 -3.45 -1.79
CA GLN A 107 3.99 -4.49 -1.42
C GLN A 107 4.62 -4.14 -0.08
N GLY A 108 4.48 -5.02 0.90
CA GLY A 108 4.95 -4.73 2.25
C GLY A 108 5.14 -5.95 3.12
N ILE A 109 5.82 -5.73 4.24
CA ILE A 109 5.91 -6.68 5.36
C ILE A 109 5.12 -6.10 6.52
N GLU A 110 4.28 -6.93 7.12
CA GLU A 110 3.57 -6.64 8.35
C GLU A 110 4.03 -7.60 9.43
N ILE A 111 4.40 -7.06 10.59
CA ILE A 111 4.85 -7.81 11.76
C ILE A 111 3.96 -7.42 12.92
N VAL A 112 3.20 -8.39 13.44
CA VAL A 112 2.24 -8.16 14.50
C VAL A 112 2.67 -8.93 15.75
N PHE A 113 2.83 -8.19 16.85
CA PHE A 113 3.06 -8.76 18.16
C PHE A 113 1.80 -8.60 19.01
N THR A 114 1.35 -9.71 19.58
CA THR A 114 0.27 -9.74 20.57
C THR A 114 0.88 -9.90 21.97
N PRO A 115 0.85 -8.88 22.84
CA PRO A 115 1.41 -8.95 24.18
C PRO A 115 0.81 -10.11 24.99
N CYS A 116 1.69 -10.92 25.56
CA CYS A 116 1.34 -12.03 26.44
C CYS A 116 2.53 -12.37 27.34
N LYS A 117 2.31 -13.22 28.36
CA LYS A 117 3.38 -13.63 29.32
C LYS A 117 4.53 -14.38 28.65
N GLU A 118 4.26 -15.12 27.58
CA GLU A 118 5.27 -15.85 26.81
C GLU A 118 6.18 -14.90 26.05
N LEU A 119 5.62 -13.85 25.45
CA LEU A 119 6.38 -12.78 24.78
C LEU A 119 7.36 -12.12 25.76
N ASP A 120 6.93 -11.83 27.00
CA ASP A 120 7.77 -11.19 28.01
C ASP A 120 9.04 -11.98 28.34
N LYS A 121 8.99 -13.30 28.17
CA LYS A 121 10.13 -14.20 28.42
C LYS A 121 11.00 -14.43 27.19
N ALA A 122 10.38 -14.42 26.00
CA ALA A 122 10.99 -14.91 24.78
C ALA A 122 11.96 -13.90 24.11
N LEU A 123 11.74 -12.61 24.25
CA LEU A 123 12.49 -11.56 23.54
C LEU A 123 13.42 -10.73 24.44
N LYS A 124 13.94 -11.36 25.49
CA LYS A 124 15.06 -10.80 26.27
C LYS A 124 16.36 -11.09 25.52
N ILE A 125 16.93 -10.09 24.88
CA ILE A 125 18.24 -10.21 24.22
C ILE A 125 19.31 -9.67 25.16
N GLY A 126 20.28 -10.53 25.52
CA GLY A 126 21.37 -10.21 26.45
C GLY A 126 20.90 -9.91 27.87
N ASP A 127 21.65 -9.05 28.58
CA ASP A 127 21.35 -8.63 29.96
C ASP A 127 20.24 -7.56 30.07
N SER A 128 19.47 -7.37 29.01
CA SER A 128 18.39 -6.36 28.97
C SER A 128 17.32 -6.71 30.01
N LYS A 129 17.05 -5.77 30.91
CA LYS A 129 15.94 -5.82 31.86
C LYS A 129 14.60 -5.85 31.19
N TYR A 130 14.51 -5.40 29.92
CA TYR A 130 13.29 -5.16 29.17
C TYR A 130 13.25 -6.00 27.90
N ASN A 131 12.08 -6.53 27.58
CA ASN A 131 11.73 -7.05 26.28
C ASN A 131 11.66 -5.90 25.28
N HIS A 132 12.26 -6.05 24.10
CA HIS A 132 12.30 -5.01 23.07
C HIS A 132 10.90 -4.58 22.57
N VAL A 133 9.95 -5.51 22.54
CA VAL A 133 8.56 -5.23 22.16
C VAL A 133 7.88 -4.37 23.22
N ASN A 134 8.01 -4.74 24.49
CA ASN A 134 7.44 -3.96 25.59
C ASN A 134 8.06 -2.56 25.66
N TRP A 135 9.36 -2.45 25.41
CA TRP A 135 10.03 -1.14 25.31
C TRP A 135 9.40 -0.28 24.18
N LEU A 136 9.17 -0.85 22.98
CA LEU A 136 8.53 -0.13 21.88
C LEU A 136 7.09 0.29 22.23
N ILE A 137 6.34 -0.60 22.90
CA ILE A 137 4.97 -0.30 23.33
C ILE A 137 4.98 0.83 24.37
N GLU A 138 5.82 0.75 25.41
CA GLU A 138 5.92 1.76 26.45
C GLU A 138 6.38 3.12 25.90
N ALA A 139 7.40 3.12 25.03
CA ALA A 139 7.89 4.33 24.39
C ALA A 139 6.82 5.03 23.53
N ASN A 140 5.79 4.30 23.10
CA ASN A 140 4.76 4.79 22.20
C ASN A 140 3.34 4.77 22.79
N ALA A 141 3.17 4.29 24.03
CA ALA A 141 1.86 4.15 24.68
C ALA A 141 1.06 5.47 24.82
N HIS A 142 1.75 6.60 24.85
CA HIS A 142 1.15 7.94 24.95
C HIS A 142 0.81 8.54 23.57
N ARG A 143 1.14 7.85 22.47
CA ARG A 143 0.89 8.36 21.12
C ARG A 143 -0.47 7.94 20.62
N GLU A 144 -1.23 8.91 20.17
CA GLU A 144 -2.53 8.68 19.52
C GLU A 144 -2.38 8.34 18.03
N ARG A 145 -1.14 8.32 17.52
CA ARG A 145 -0.84 8.20 16.09
C ARG A 145 0.35 7.29 15.85
N PRO A 146 0.36 6.53 14.73
CA PRO A 146 1.49 5.68 14.39
C PRO A 146 2.73 6.53 14.12
N ILE A 147 3.88 6.04 14.56
CA ILE A 147 5.17 6.58 14.16
C ILE A 147 5.47 6.15 12.74
N THR A 148 6.07 7.05 11.97
CA THR A 148 6.57 6.70 10.65
C THR A 148 8.01 7.13 10.50
N ILE A 149 8.82 6.18 10.11
CA ILE A 149 10.26 6.35 9.93
C ILE A 149 10.55 6.25 8.43
N PRO A 150 11.24 7.25 7.83
CA PRO A 150 11.72 7.12 6.47
C PRO A 150 12.75 5.98 6.39
N GLU A 151 12.79 5.33 5.23
CA GLU A 151 13.74 4.26 4.97
C GLU A 151 15.18 4.71 5.24
N ASN A 152 15.92 3.85 5.94
CA ASN A 152 17.38 3.85 5.92
C ASN A 152 17.89 2.50 5.39
N GLN A 153 19.15 2.45 4.98
CA GLN A 153 19.72 1.26 4.34
C GLN A 153 19.74 0.02 5.26
N VAL A 154 19.81 0.22 6.57
CA VAL A 154 19.87 -0.88 7.54
C VAL A 154 18.48 -1.51 7.69
N ILE A 155 17.43 -0.69 7.86
CA ILE A 155 16.02 -1.14 7.91
C ILE A 155 15.66 -1.82 6.59
N LYS A 156 15.98 -1.20 5.45
CA LYS A 156 15.70 -1.76 4.14
C LYS A 156 16.24 -3.17 3.99
N ARG A 157 17.54 -3.37 4.24
CA ARG A 157 18.18 -4.69 4.12
C ARG A 157 17.51 -5.71 5.03
N CYS A 158 17.23 -5.34 6.28
CA CYS A 158 16.57 -6.24 7.21
C CYS A 158 15.17 -6.66 6.70
N MET A 159 14.40 -5.74 6.14
CA MET A 159 13.08 -6.03 5.58
C MET A 159 13.16 -6.85 4.28
N GLU A 160 14.16 -6.60 3.45
CA GLU A 160 14.44 -7.43 2.27
C GLU A 160 14.84 -8.86 2.66
N ASP A 161 15.64 -9.04 3.70
CA ASP A 161 16.02 -10.36 4.23
C ASP A 161 14.77 -11.11 4.73
N ILE A 162 13.89 -10.47 5.52
CA ILE A 162 12.62 -11.06 5.97
C ILE A 162 11.75 -11.49 4.78
N ARG A 163 11.59 -10.60 3.78
CA ARG A 163 10.81 -10.91 2.58
C ARG A 163 11.37 -12.12 1.85
N ASN A 164 12.68 -12.15 1.63
CA ASN A 164 13.33 -13.23 0.92
C ASN A 164 13.20 -14.56 1.67
N ASP A 165 13.40 -14.58 2.98
CA ASP A 165 13.20 -15.76 3.82
C ASP A 165 11.75 -16.29 3.74
N ILE A 166 10.76 -15.40 3.68
CA ILE A 166 9.35 -15.80 3.48
C ILE A 166 9.15 -16.42 2.09
N LEU A 167 9.67 -15.78 1.04
CA LEU A 167 9.48 -16.20 -0.36
C LEU A 167 10.24 -17.51 -0.66
N ASP A 168 11.42 -17.67 -0.11
CA ASP A 168 12.28 -18.85 -0.31
C ASP A 168 11.88 -20.04 0.57
N ASN A 169 10.80 -19.92 1.37
CA ASN A 169 10.36 -20.93 2.33
C ASN A 169 11.44 -21.33 3.35
N SER A 170 12.24 -20.35 3.80
CA SER A 170 13.23 -20.53 4.85
C SER A 170 12.57 -21.06 6.14
N PRO A 171 13.32 -21.76 7.01
CA PRO A 171 12.83 -22.14 8.32
C PRO A 171 12.33 -20.93 9.12
N LYS A 172 11.23 -21.10 9.86
CA LYS A 172 10.62 -20.00 10.63
C LYS A 172 11.58 -19.37 11.66
N GLU A 173 12.55 -20.12 12.11
CA GLU A 173 13.61 -19.69 13.03
C GLU A 173 14.50 -18.60 12.41
N LEU A 174 14.76 -18.66 11.09
CA LEU A 174 15.50 -17.61 10.38
C LEU A 174 14.68 -16.32 10.31
N ILE A 175 13.39 -16.41 9.95
CA ILE A 175 12.50 -15.25 9.94
C ILE A 175 12.44 -14.62 11.33
N PHE A 176 12.36 -15.45 12.38
CA PHE A 176 12.37 -14.99 13.78
C PHE A 176 13.65 -14.24 14.13
N ILE A 177 14.82 -14.75 13.73
CA ILE A 177 16.12 -14.09 13.94
C ILE A 177 16.15 -12.72 13.24
N GLN A 178 15.64 -12.61 12.00
CA GLN A 178 15.57 -11.33 11.30
C GLN A 178 14.62 -10.33 12.00
N VAL A 179 13.51 -10.82 12.57
CA VAL A 179 12.61 -9.97 13.37
C VAL A 179 13.32 -9.47 14.64
N CYS A 180 14.08 -10.33 15.33
CA CYS A 180 14.89 -9.92 16.49
C CYS A 180 15.93 -8.85 16.11
N ARG A 181 16.59 -9.03 14.96
CA ARG A 181 17.53 -8.05 14.41
C ARG A 181 16.84 -6.70 14.12
N LEU A 182 15.63 -6.72 13.55
CA LEU A 182 14.87 -5.50 13.34
C LEU A 182 14.56 -4.78 14.64
N LEU A 183 14.11 -5.49 15.66
CA LEU A 183 13.82 -4.90 16.97
C LEU A 183 15.04 -4.22 17.59
N GLU A 184 16.23 -4.81 17.44
CA GLU A 184 17.48 -4.21 17.91
C GLU A 184 17.86 -2.97 17.08
N ILE A 185 17.64 -2.99 15.77
CA ILE A 185 17.83 -1.81 14.91
C ILE A 185 16.89 -0.67 15.37
N LEU A 186 15.62 -0.96 15.59
CA LEU A 186 14.62 0.03 16.02
C LEU A 186 14.95 0.61 17.40
N ARG A 187 15.44 -0.22 18.34
CA ARG A 187 15.88 0.25 19.65
C ARG A 187 17.00 1.30 19.57
N ASN A 188 17.87 1.17 18.58
CA ASN A 188 19.00 2.08 18.37
C ASN A 188 18.67 3.20 17.36
N THR A 189 17.41 3.31 16.94
CA THR A 189 16.96 4.36 16.01
C THR A 189 16.32 5.49 16.81
N SER A 190 16.76 6.75 16.57
CA SER A 190 16.05 7.92 17.11
C SER A 190 14.76 8.14 16.34
N PHE A 191 13.67 8.30 17.06
CA PHE A 191 12.36 8.66 16.49
C PHE A 191 12.15 10.19 16.39
N ASP A 192 13.17 10.99 16.67
CA ASP A 192 13.07 12.47 16.62
C ASP A 192 12.96 13.02 15.19
N ASN A 193 13.32 12.21 14.20
CA ASN A 193 13.26 12.55 12.77
C ASN A 193 11.95 12.11 12.09
N GLU A 194 10.85 12.06 12.83
CA GLU A 194 9.54 11.78 12.24
C GLU A 194 9.19 12.82 11.17
N ARG A 195 8.81 12.35 9.98
CA ARG A 195 8.26 13.26 8.98
C ARG A 195 6.86 13.70 9.42
N PRO A 196 6.58 15.03 9.43
CA PRO A 196 5.22 15.49 9.65
C PRO A 196 4.28 14.82 8.66
N ARG A 197 3.29 14.09 9.16
CA ARG A 197 2.28 13.45 8.32
C ARG A 197 1.05 14.32 8.19
N THR A 198 0.45 14.27 7.02
CA THR A 198 -0.87 14.85 6.82
C THR A 198 -1.92 13.80 7.15
N TYR A 199 -2.87 14.23 7.97
CA TYR A 199 -4.04 13.44 8.33
C TYR A 199 -5.26 14.02 7.61
N TYR A 200 -6.09 13.12 7.10
CA TYR A 200 -7.26 13.46 6.31
C TYR A 200 -8.51 12.99 7.03
N THR A 201 -9.54 13.84 7.09
CA THR A 201 -10.85 13.42 7.60
C THR A 201 -11.49 12.41 6.65
N SER A 202 -12.42 11.60 7.16
CA SER A 202 -13.20 10.66 6.34
C SER A 202 -13.89 11.36 5.16
N SER A 203 -14.35 12.61 5.35
CA SER A 203 -14.96 13.40 4.26
C SER A 203 -13.97 13.72 3.15
N GLN A 204 -12.74 14.11 3.51
CA GLN A 204 -11.69 14.42 2.53
C GLN A 204 -11.28 13.21 1.72
N VAL A 205 -11.13 12.05 2.39
CA VAL A 205 -10.85 10.78 1.72
C VAL A 205 -12.00 10.36 0.81
N LYS A 206 -13.25 10.47 1.29
CA LYS A 206 -14.45 10.16 0.48
C LYS A 206 -14.53 11.04 -0.78
N ILE A 207 -14.23 12.34 -0.67
CA ILE A 207 -14.20 13.24 -1.83
C ILE A 207 -13.16 12.75 -2.85
N ALA A 208 -11.93 12.45 -2.42
CA ALA A 208 -10.89 11.98 -3.32
C ALA A 208 -11.27 10.66 -4.01
N ARG A 209 -11.86 9.70 -3.28
CA ARG A 209 -12.36 8.43 -3.82
C ARG A 209 -13.50 8.66 -4.84
N ARG A 210 -14.43 9.54 -4.51
CA ARG A 210 -15.56 9.84 -5.41
C ARG A 210 -15.10 10.53 -6.69
N VAL A 211 -14.11 11.43 -6.60
CA VAL A 211 -13.46 12.00 -7.79
C VAL A 211 -12.85 10.89 -8.65
N MET A 212 -12.16 9.93 -8.04
CA MET A 212 -11.59 8.79 -8.75
C MET A 212 -12.66 7.97 -9.47
N GLU A 213 -13.77 7.66 -8.81
CA GLU A 213 -14.88 6.94 -9.41
C GLU A 213 -15.43 7.68 -10.65
N ILE A 214 -15.65 8.99 -10.55
CA ILE A 214 -16.15 9.81 -11.66
C ILE A 214 -15.20 9.75 -12.86
N ILE A 215 -13.90 9.97 -12.65
CA ILE A 215 -12.95 10.00 -13.77
C ILE A 215 -12.70 8.64 -14.40
N THR A 216 -12.85 7.54 -13.63
CA THR A 216 -12.71 6.18 -14.18
C THR A 216 -13.94 5.67 -14.90
N THR A 217 -15.10 6.29 -14.70
CA THR A 217 -16.33 5.92 -15.42
C THR A 217 -16.19 6.16 -16.93
N ASP A 218 -15.55 7.27 -17.31
CA ASP A 218 -15.29 7.59 -18.72
C ASP A 218 -13.98 8.38 -18.86
N LEU A 219 -12.94 7.71 -19.29
CA LEU A 219 -11.62 8.32 -19.50
C LEU A 219 -11.55 9.22 -20.74
N SER A 220 -12.55 9.15 -21.65
CA SER A 220 -12.62 10.04 -22.80
C SER A 220 -12.99 11.47 -22.40
N VAL A 221 -13.74 11.63 -21.32
CA VAL A 221 -14.21 12.92 -20.82
C VAL A 221 -13.07 13.68 -20.14
N ARG A 222 -12.98 14.96 -20.46
CA ARG A 222 -11.96 15.84 -19.88
C ARG A 222 -12.51 16.58 -18.66
N TYR A 223 -12.47 15.93 -17.51
CA TYR A 223 -12.80 16.56 -16.22
C TYR A 223 -11.72 17.56 -15.82
N THR A 224 -12.11 18.78 -15.47
CA THR A 224 -11.18 19.75 -14.86
C THR A 224 -11.29 19.68 -13.34
N ALA A 225 -10.20 19.97 -12.64
CA ALA A 225 -10.22 20.01 -11.19
C ALA A 225 -11.17 21.09 -10.64
N ALA A 226 -11.40 22.17 -11.38
CA ALA A 226 -12.36 23.22 -11.02
C ALA A 226 -13.80 22.74 -11.08
N GLU A 227 -14.19 22.02 -12.13
CA GLU A 227 -15.55 21.43 -12.27
C GLU A 227 -15.84 20.44 -11.15
N LEU A 228 -14.89 19.53 -10.89
CA LEU A 228 -15.02 18.55 -9.82
C LEU A 228 -15.06 19.21 -8.44
N ALA A 229 -14.22 20.21 -8.19
CA ALA A 229 -14.22 20.95 -6.94
C ALA A 229 -15.57 21.64 -6.67
N LYS A 230 -16.17 22.23 -7.72
CA LYS A 230 -17.50 22.83 -7.64
C LYS A 230 -18.58 21.78 -7.28
N GLN A 231 -18.50 20.57 -7.87
CA GLN A 231 -19.45 19.49 -7.59
C GLN A 231 -19.41 19.04 -6.11
N PHE A 232 -18.23 19.07 -5.49
CA PHE A 232 -18.05 18.69 -4.09
C PHE A 232 -18.05 19.88 -3.11
N MET A 233 -18.35 21.09 -3.58
CA MET A 233 -18.39 22.33 -2.78
C MET A 233 -17.08 22.59 -2.01
N VAL A 234 -15.93 22.31 -2.63
CA VAL A 234 -14.61 22.58 -2.11
C VAL A 234 -13.80 23.49 -3.06
N SER A 235 -12.71 24.07 -2.58
CA SER A 235 -11.81 24.79 -3.46
C SER A 235 -11.03 23.83 -4.36
N GLU A 236 -10.61 24.29 -5.55
CA GLU A 236 -9.76 23.51 -6.47
C GLU A 236 -8.45 23.08 -5.79
N THR A 237 -7.87 23.94 -4.98
CA THR A 237 -6.67 23.63 -4.20
C THR A 237 -6.93 22.53 -3.18
N SER A 238 -8.05 22.59 -2.45
CA SER A 238 -8.44 21.55 -1.49
C SER A 238 -8.62 20.21 -2.17
N LEU A 239 -9.36 20.17 -3.30
CA LEU A 239 -9.56 18.93 -4.07
C LEU A 239 -8.24 18.32 -4.53
N LYS A 240 -7.33 19.14 -5.07
CA LYS A 240 -6.00 18.69 -5.50
C LYS A 240 -5.18 18.13 -4.33
N ASN A 241 -5.26 18.76 -3.17
CA ASN A 241 -4.56 18.31 -1.96
C ASN A 241 -5.14 16.99 -1.44
N TYR A 242 -6.47 16.86 -1.39
CA TYR A 242 -7.11 15.60 -0.97
C TYR A 242 -6.76 14.47 -1.93
N PHE A 243 -6.84 14.73 -3.24
CA PHE A 243 -6.51 13.74 -4.26
C PHE A 243 -5.05 13.30 -4.16
N ARG A 244 -4.10 14.26 -4.09
CA ARG A 244 -2.68 13.95 -3.89
C ARG A 244 -2.44 13.21 -2.59
N GLY A 245 -3.12 13.60 -1.51
CA GLY A 245 -3.02 12.95 -0.21
C GLY A 245 -3.43 11.48 -0.25
N VAL A 246 -4.54 11.16 -0.92
CA VAL A 246 -5.03 9.78 -1.04
C VAL A 246 -4.21 8.97 -2.04
N TYR A 247 -3.96 9.49 -3.24
CA TYR A 247 -3.36 8.74 -4.35
C TYR A 247 -1.84 8.93 -4.50
N GLY A 248 -1.22 9.81 -3.70
CA GLY A 248 0.23 10.07 -3.74
C GLY A 248 0.69 10.91 -4.94
N LYS A 249 -0.18 11.13 -5.92
CA LYS A 249 0.11 11.80 -7.19
C LYS A 249 -0.85 12.94 -7.47
N GLY A 250 -0.40 13.89 -8.29
CA GLY A 250 -1.25 14.97 -8.77
C GLY A 250 -2.39 14.46 -9.66
N TYR A 251 -3.56 15.08 -9.56
CA TYR A 251 -4.75 14.73 -10.31
C TYR A 251 -4.51 14.52 -11.83
N ARG A 252 -3.80 15.44 -12.48
CA ARG A 252 -3.51 15.36 -13.93
C ARG A 252 -2.57 14.21 -14.29
N GLU A 253 -1.57 14.00 -13.50
CA GLU A 253 -0.60 12.92 -13.66
C GLU A 253 -1.32 11.57 -13.56
N PHE A 254 -2.13 11.42 -12.53
CA PHE A 254 -2.86 10.19 -12.27
C PHE A 254 -3.85 9.84 -13.41
N ILE A 255 -4.64 10.82 -13.90
CA ILE A 255 -5.52 10.59 -15.06
C ILE A 255 -4.73 10.20 -16.30
N ASN A 256 -3.59 10.85 -16.52
CA ASN A 256 -2.76 10.56 -17.69
C ASN A 256 -2.24 9.11 -17.66
N GLU A 257 -1.82 8.63 -16.50
CA GLU A 257 -1.40 7.24 -16.31
C GLU A 257 -2.55 6.27 -16.63
N LEU A 258 -3.74 6.48 -16.06
CA LEU A 258 -4.92 5.65 -16.35
C LEU A 258 -5.26 5.61 -17.84
N ARG A 259 -5.18 6.74 -18.52
CA ARG A 259 -5.40 6.83 -19.98
C ARG A 259 -4.37 6.03 -20.77
N MET A 260 -3.08 6.09 -20.37
CA MET A 260 -2.02 5.32 -21.02
C MET A 260 -2.15 3.82 -20.78
N GLU A 261 -2.58 3.43 -19.59
CA GLU A 261 -2.85 2.05 -19.25
C GLU A 261 -4.03 1.50 -20.07
N ARG A 262 -5.15 2.24 -20.11
CA ARG A 262 -6.29 1.84 -20.92
C ARG A 262 -5.97 1.78 -22.42
N ALA A 263 -5.16 2.72 -22.90
CA ALA A 263 -4.70 2.69 -24.29
C ALA A 263 -3.86 1.45 -24.61
N ALA A 264 -3.00 1.03 -23.69
CA ALA A 264 -2.20 -0.19 -23.85
C ALA A 264 -3.09 -1.44 -23.95
N GLU A 265 -4.12 -1.56 -23.11
CA GLU A 265 -5.10 -2.63 -23.18
C GLU A 265 -5.81 -2.64 -24.56
N LEU A 266 -6.33 -1.50 -25.00
CA LEU A 266 -7.03 -1.37 -26.30
C LEU A 266 -6.12 -1.68 -27.50
N LEU A 267 -4.83 -1.37 -27.42
CA LEU A 267 -3.85 -1.73 -28.45
C LEU A 267 -3.68 -3.25 -28.57
N LEU A 268 -3.70 -3.96 -27.44
CA LEU A 268 -3.57 -5.43 -27.40
C LEU A 268 -4.83 -6.15 -27.88
N GLU A 269 -6.00 -5.54 -27.75
CA GLU A 269 -7.25 -6.09 -28.30
C GLU A 269 -7.25 -6.19 -29.84
N ASN A 270 -6.38 -5.48 -30.53
CA ASN A 270 -6.26 -5.46 -32.00
C ASN A 270 -7.53 -5.07 -32.77
N LYS A 271 -8.52 -4.48 -32.11
CA LYS A 271 -9.84 -4.14 -32.69
C LYS A 271 -9.90 -2.71 -33.25
N TYR A 272 -9.08 -1.83 -32.72
CA TYR A 272 -9.17 -0.38 -32.95
C TYR A 272 -7.92 0.16 -33.65
N LYS A 273 -8.09 1.24 -34.42
CA LYS A 273 -6.99 2.03 -34.97
C LYS A 273 -6.41 2.93 -33.87
N VAL A 274 -5.17 3.33 -34.01
CA VAL A 274 -4.49 4.21 -33.05
C VAL A 274 -5.21 5.56 -32.91
N SER A 275 -5.82 6.06 -33.98
CA SER A 275 -6.67 7.28 -33.94
C SER A 275 -7.91 7.10 -33.06
N GLU A 276 -8.61 5.98 -33.21
CA GLU A 276 -9.81 5.67 -32.42
C GLU A 276 -9.45 5.49 -30.93
N ILE A 277 -8.34 4.78 -30.64
CA ILE A 277 -7.84 4.64 -29.27
C ILE A 277 -7.51 6.00 -28.66
N SER A 278 -6.88 6.90 -29.43
CA SER A 278 -6.57 8.27 -28.99
C SER A 278 -7.83 9.02 -28.51
N GLU A 279 -8.92 8.92 -29.24
CA GLU A 279 -10.21 9.52 -28.87
C GLU A 279 -10.84 8.85 -27.67
N MET A 280 -10.86 7.51 -27.63
CA MET A 280 -11.41 6.70 -26.53
C MET A 280 -10.75 6.99 -25.19
N VAL A 281 -9.47 7.36 -25.21
CA VAL A 281 -8.73 7.73 -23.98
C VAL A 281 -8.60 9.25 -23.78
N GLY A 282 -9.43 10.06 -24.45
CA GLY A 282 -9.62 11.48 -24.20
C GLY A 282 -8.50 12.41 -24.70
N PHE A 283 -7.79 12.04 -25.76
CA PHE A 283 -6.84 12.94 -26.42
C PHE A 283 -7.45 13.61 -27.64
N ALA A 284 -7.28 14.91 -27.72
CA ALA A 284 -7.80 15.71 -28.82
C ALA A 284 -7.11 15.44 -30.18
N THR A 285 -5.91 14.86 -30.18
CA THR A 285 -5.15 14.54 -31.40
C THR A 285 -4.29 13.29 -31.18
N GLN A 286 -4.19 12.48 -32.23
CA GLN A 286 -3.33 11.28 -32.25
C GLN A 286 -1.85 11.61 -31.98
N SER A 287 -1.36 12.78 -32.43
CA SER A 287 0.02 13.18 -32.19
C SER A 287 0.31 13.43 -30.70
N ARG A 288 -0.59 14.12 -29.99
CA ARG A 288 -0.47 14.32 -28.53
C ARG A 288 -0.54 13.00 -27.76
N PHE A 289 -1.44 12.13 -28.19
CA PHE A 289 -1.56 10.78 -27.65
C PHE A 289 -0.24 10.00 -27.83
N ALA A 290 0.27 9.90 -29.06
CA ALA A 290 1.48 9.15 -29.38
C ALA A 290 2.68 9.64 -28.55
N LYS A 291 2.82 10.97 -28.36
CA LYS A 291 3.88 11.53 -27.53
C LYS A 291 3.71 11.17 -26.05
N ALA A 292 2.48 11.28 -25.51
CA ALA A 292 2.19 10.90 -24.12
C ALA A 292 2.42 9.40 -23.88
N PHE A 293 1.98 8.56 -24.82
CA PHE A 293 2.15 7.12 -24.76
C PHE A 293 3.63 6.71 -24.79
N LYS A 294 4.43 7.32 -25.68
CA LYS A 294 5.86 7.07 -25.74
C LYS A 294 6.59 7.51 -24.47
N ASN A 295 6.19 8.65 -23.87
CA ASN A 295 6.77 9.11 -22.61
C ASN A 295 6.46 8.18 -21.43
N TYR A 296 5.34 7.46 -21.47
CA TYR A 296 4.90 6.57 -20.40
C TYR A 296 5.44 5.14 -20.56
N TRP A 297 5.44 4.60 -21.80
CA TRP A 297 5.80 3.23 -22.11
C TRP A 297 7.17 3.07 -22.76
N ASP A 298 7.92 4.16 -22.99
CA ASP A 298 9.19 4.22 -23.75
C ASP A 298 9.10 3.65 -25.18
N LYS A 299 7.89 3.43 -25.68
CA LYS A 299 7.57 2.90 -27.01
C LYS A 299 6.42 3.67 -27.63
N SER A 300 6.44 3.89 -28.94
CA SER A 300 5.27 4.38 -29.63
C SER A 300 4.11 3.35 -29.58
N PRO A 301 2.85 3.76 -29.75
CA PRO A 301 1.71 2.84 -29.75
C PRO A 301 1.87 1.65 -30.72
N LEU A 302 2.43 1.89 -31.90
CA LEU A 302 2.67 0.83 -32.90
C LEU A 302 3.82 -0.11 -32.51
N GLU A 303 4.91 0.42 -31.96
CA GLU A 303 6.01 -0.40 -31.45
C GLU A 303 5.56 -1.25 -30.26
N TYR A 304 4.77 -0.67 -29.34
CA TYR A 304 4.18 -1.40 -28.21
C TYR A 304 3.33 -2.58 -28.67
N LYS A 305 2.41 -2.32 -29.63
CA LYS A 305 1.54 -3.34 -30.22
C LYS A 305 2.33 -4.49 -30.84
N ARG A 306 3.41 -4.19 -31.61
CA ARG A 306 4.28 -5.20 -32.23
C ARG A 306 5.02 -6.02 -31.19
N SER A 307 5.64 -5.36 -30.21
CA SER A 307 6.47 -6.05 -29.20
C SER A 307 5.68 -6.99 -28.28
N CYS A 308 4.39 -6.75 -28.08
CA CYS A 308 3.53 -7.65 -27.30
C CYS A 308 2.85 -8.74 -28.17
N GLY A 309 2.66 -8.48 -29.48
CA GLY A 309 2.09 -9.46 -30.42
C GLY A 309 3.05 -10.58 -30.82
N GLU A 310 4.35 -10.39 -30.71
CA GLU A 310 5.38 -11.42 -30.98
C GLU A 310 5.55 -12.43 -29.83
N GLY A 311 5.07 -12.11 -28.62
CA GLY A 311 5.14 -13.02 -27.46
C GLY A 311 3.93 -13.96 -27.30
N MET A 312 2.92 -13.88 -28.19
CA MET A 312 1.72 -14.72 -28.18
C MET A 312 1.63 -15.70 -29.37
N LYS A 313 2.73 -15.96 -30.05
CA LYS A 313 2.82 -17.01 -31.09
C LYS A 313 3.57 -18.21 -30.59
#